data_2b6cbea2bf435c51bcf4461eb890ee63
#
_entry.id   2b6cbea2bf435c51bcf4461eb890ee63
#
_cell.length_a   1.000
_cell.length_b   1.000
_cell.length_c   1.000
_cell.angle_alpha   90.00
_cell.angle_beta   90.00
_cell.angle_gamma   90.00
#
_symmetry.space_group_name_H-M   'P 1'
#
loop_
_entity.id
_entity.type
_entity.pdbx_description
1 polymer ?
#
loop_
_entity_poly.entity_id
_entity_poly.type
_entity_poly.pdbx_seq_one_letter_code
_entity_poly.pdbx_strand_id
1 'polypeptide(L)'
;MKRFTFFFLAMMSSSLAGMARGVVDVHSHNIPPFYREVIEQLDAAREEGFPLPAWDVDSHLSFMDSAGIECSVLTMPAPQPYFGDGDECRRVVRLYNEYGARLKSAHPDRFRFCASLPLPDVDAAVAEAVYALDTLGADGVKLATNSRGQYLGDEALDPLMEVLNSRNAVIVLHPHRPVPVNDSLVATLPLAVYEYPAETTRALLNLLARNIPVRYPNLKFVVPHCGSFLPLALPRLKALLPALQAKGLIGDIDFKSNLSRLYYDLAGAASPTVIRTMLTITTPDHILYGSDYPYQPASRLAQNLQQLSAALDTDRDLAPYKAMFLSENGARLFSLPSTNREDSVVVPAVAEADTGMLVRISEIEIYPEYRDAYLSAAMEVGATSVREEPGVIAIYPMIQQRDSCQVRILEIYANDEAYRHHLTTPHFITYKQGTLHMVKSLDLVDMIPMNPAAMPAIFLKMKGDK
;
A
#
# COMPACT_ATOMS: atom_id res chain seq x y z
N MET A 1 -12.73 -60.44 -43.02
CA MET A 1 -13.20 -59.11 -42.58
C MET A 1 -12.56 -58.79 -41.22
N LYS A 2 -11.44 -58.09 -41.20
CA LYS A 2 -10.76 -57.67 -39.95
C LYS A 2 -11.00 -56.18 -39.83
N ARG A 3 -11.72 -55.76 -38.77
CA ARG A 3 -11.94 -54.38 -38.45
C ARG A 3 -10.69 -53.83 -37.71
N PHE A 4 -10.02 -52.87 -38.29
CA PHE A 4 -9.00 -52.06 -37.64
C PHE A 4 -9.69 -50.95 -36.90
N THR A 5 -9.56 -50.93 -35.56
CA THR A 5 -10.00 -49.82 -34.68
C THR A 5 -8.80 -48.88 -34.50
N PHE A 6 -8.89 -47.69 -35.07
CA PHE A 6 -7.92 -46.63 -34.85
C PHE A 6 -8.23 -45.97 -33.48
N PHE A 7 -7.31 -46.10 -32.54
CA PHE A 7 -7.29 -45.32 -31.33
C PHE A 7 -6.66 -43.95 -31.65
N PHE A 8 -7.46 -42.89 -31.63
CA PHE A 8 -6.98 -41.54 -31.64
C PHE A 8 -6.52 -41.19 -30.23
N LEU A 9 -5.22 -41.16 -30.01
CA LEU A 9 -4.62 -40.63 -28.78
C LEU A 9 -4.62 -39.10 -28.90
N ALA A 10 -5.60 -38.43 -28.29
CA ALA A 10 -5.60 -37.00 -28.16
C ALA A 10 -4.49 -36.61 -27.14
N MET A 11 -3.37 -36.14 -27.68
CA MET A 11 -2.38 -35.41 -26.86
C MET A 11 -3.03 -34.11 -26.39
N MET A 12 -3.49 -34.10 -25.17
CA MET A 12 -3.71 -32.85 -24.43
C MET A 12 -2.34 -32.22 -24.16
N SER A 13 -1.96 -31.26 -25.00
CA SER A 13 -0.91 -30.31 -24.65
C SER A 13 -1.46 -29.43 -23.51
N SER A 14 -1.18 -29.82 -22.27
CA SER A 14 -1.32 -28.91 -21.14
C SER A 14 -0.28 -27.79 -21.31
N SER A 15 -0.72 -26.68 -21.86
CA SER A 15 0.00 -25.43 -21.72
C SER A 15 0.06 -25.12 -20.22
N LEU A 16 1.22 -25.30 -19.60
CA LEU A 16 1.56 -24.76 -18.30
C LEU A 16 1.58 -23.22 -18.43
N ALA A 17 0.40 -22.61 -18.41
CA ALA A 17 0.30 -21.19 -18.08
C ALA A 17 0.72 -21.09 -16.63
N GLY A 18 1.72 -20.26 -16.31
CA GLY A 18 2.11 -19.97 -14.93
C GLY A 18 0.86 -19.64 -14.13
N MET A 19 0.66 -20.31 -13.00
CA MET A 19 -0.53 -20.10 -12.16
C MET A 19 -0.51 -18.66 -11.69
N ALA A 20 -1.52 -17.89 -12.09
CA ALA A 20 -1.71 -16.55 -11.58
C ALA A 20 -1.85 -16.60 -10.05
N ARG A 21 -1.28 -15.62 -9.34
CA ARG A 21 -1.43 -15.48 -7.90
C ARG A 21 -2.91 -15.45 -7.53
N GLY A 22 -3.28 -16.09 -6.41
CA GLY A 22 -4.62 -16.00 -5.84
C GLY A 22 -4.95 -14.58 -5.35
N VAL A 23 -6.20 -14.35 -5.02
CA VAL A 23 -6.66 -13.03 -4.53
C VAL A 23 -6.04 -12.74 -3.16
N VAL A 24 -5.63 -11.49 -2.92
CA VAL A 24 -5.15 -11.01 -1.61
C VAL A 24 -6.20 -10.10 -1.01
N ASP A 25 -6.79 -10.54 0.08
CA ASP A 25 -7.84 -9.84 0.82
C ASP A 25 -7.21 -9.01 1.94
N VAL A 26 -7.17 -7.67 1.76
CA VAL A 26 -6.56 -6.78 2.74
C VAL A 26 -7.53 -6.26 3.80
N HIS A 27 -8.80 -6.64 3.72
CA HIS A 27 -9.85 -6.20 4.63
C HIS A 27 -10.71 -7.39 5.05
N SER A 28 -10.28 -8.03 6.11
CA SER A 28 -11.04 -9.10 6.78
C SER A 28 -10.87 -9.02 8.29
N HIS A 29 -11.79 -9.64 9.01
CA HIS A 29 -11.84 -9.57 10.48
C HIS A 29 -11.80 -10.95 11.10
N ASN A 30 -11.15 -11.02 12.25
CA ASN A 30 -11.21 -12.19 13.14
C ASN A 30 -11.88 -11.83 14.47
N ILE A 31 -12.73 -12.73 14.96
CA ILE A 31 -13.55 -12.52 16.15
C ILE A 31 -13.31 -13.67 17.12
N PRO A 32 -12.19 -13.67 17.86
CA PRO A 32 -11.89 -14.74 18.80
C PRO A 32 -12.89 -14.75 19.96
N PRO A 33 -13.15 -15.93 20.57
CA PRO A 33 -14.15 -16.09 21.62
C PRO A 33 -14.01 -15.11 22.78
N PHE A 34 -12.79 -14.91 23.29
CA PHE A 34 -12.54 -13.99 24.40
C PHE A 34 -12.89 -12.54 24.08
N TYR A 35 -12.66 -12.10 22.82
CA TYR A 35 -13.06 -10.76 22.38
C TYR A 35 -14.58 -10.65 22.30
N ARG A 36 -15.25 -11.66 21.75
CA ARG A 36 -16.71 -11.74 21.71
C ARG A 36 -17.31 -11.65 23.11
N GLU A 37 -16.79 -12.42 24.05
CA GLU A 37 -17.26 -12.43 25.45
C GLU A 37 -17.22 -11.03 26.09
N VAL A 38 -16.12 -10.31 25.91
CA VAL A 38 -15.97 -8.94 26.42
C VAL A 38 -17.00 -8.00 25.78
N ILE A 39 -17.14 -8.05 24.44
CA ILE A 39 -18.09 -7.18 23.74
C ILE A 39 -19.55 -7.48 24.11
N GLU A 40 -19.90 -8.74 24.31
CA GLU A 40 -21.24 -9.16 24.74
C GLU A 40 -21.53 -8.78 26.20
N GLN A 41 -20.56 -8.94 27.11
CA GLN A 41 -20.70 -8.53 28.51
C GLN A 41 -20.91 -7.02 28.65
N LEU A 42 -20.27 -6.22 27.79
CA LEU A 42 -20.40 -4.77 27.78
C LEU A 42 -21.62 -4.27 26.98
N ASP A 43 -22.43 -5.16 26.40
CA ASP A 43 -23.51 -4.84 25.44
C ASP A 43 -23.05 -3.92 24.29
N ALA A 44 -21.76 -3.97 24.01
CA ALA A 44 -21.06 -2.99 23.16
C ALA A 44 -21.34 -3.17 21.67
N ALA A 45 -21.77 -4.35 21.25
CA ALA A 45 -22.18 -4.59 19.87
C ALA A 45 -23.38 -3.70 19.46
N ARG A 46 -24.23 -3.31 20.42
CA ARG A 46 -25.37 -2.41 20.16
C ARG A 46 -24.91 -0.98 19.85
N GLU A 47 -23.78 -0.55 20.37
CA GLU A 47 -23.23 0.77 20.06
C GLU A 47 -22.95 0.94 18.56
N GLU A 48 -22.50 -0.12 17.89
CA GLU A 48 -22.20 -0.11 16.46
C GLU A 48 -23.42 -0.47 15.59
N GLY A 49 -24.53 -0.85 16.20
CA GLY A 49 -25.77 -1.18 15.48
C GLY A 49 -25.77 -2.54 14.81
N PHE A 50 -24.73 -3.38 15.02
CA PHE A 50 -24.63 -4.76 14.51
C PHE A 50 -24.18 -5.73 15.59
N PRO A 51 -24.79 -6.91 15.67
CA PRO A 51 -24.22 -8.00 16.46
C PRO A 51 -22.92 -8.48 15.79
N LEU A 52 -21.95 -8.92 16.60
CA LEU A 52 -20.75 -9.56 16.06
C LEU A 52 -21.14 -10.85 15.32
N PRO A 53 -20.75 -11.00 14.05
CA PRO A 53 -21.01 -12.23 13.30
C PRO A 53 -20.26 -13.41 13.88
N ALA A 54 -20.76 -14.64 13.68
CA ALA A 54 -20.02 -15.84 13.99
C ALA A 54 -18.72 -15.91 13.20
N TRP A 55 -17.63 -16.34 13.85
CA TRP A 55 -16.34 -16.49 13.22
C TRP A 55 -15.54 -17.61 13.93
N ASP A 56 -14.86 -18.40 13.13
CA ASP A 56 -13.81 -19.33 13.53
C ASP A 56 -12.79 -19.48 12.39
N VAL A 57 -11.64 -20.08 12.69
CA VAL A 57 -10.53 -20.22 11.76
C VAL A 57 -10.89 -21.09 10.56
N ASP A 58 -11.56 -22.23 10.82
CA ASP A 58 -11.89 -23.22 9.77
C ASP A 58 -12.92 -22.64 8.79
N SER A 59 -13.91 -21.92 9.29
CA SER A 59 -14.89 -21.20 8.46
C SER A 59 -14.21 -20.12 7.60
N HIS A 60 -13.23 -19.39 8.15
CA HIS A 60 -12.48 -18.38 7.40
C HIS A 60 -11.63 -19.02 6.28
N LEU A 61 -10.89 -20.09 6.59
CA LEU A 61 -10.12 -20.82 5.61
C LEU A 61 -11.01 -21.41 4.50
N SER A 62 -12.16 -21.98 4.88
CA SER A 62 -13.15 -22.51 3.92
C SER A 62 -13.71 -21.42 3.01
N PHE A 63 -13.96 -20.21 3.55
CA PHE A 63 -14.34 -19.05 2.75
C PHE A 63 -13.24 -18.67 1.75
N MET A 64 -12.00 -18.56 2.23
CA MET A 64 -10.86 -18.24 1.36
C MET A 64 -10.72 -19.25 0.22
N ASP A 65 -10.81 -20.55 0.52
CA ASP A 65 -10.70 -21.60 -0.49
C ASP A 65 -11.82 -21.51 -1.53
N SER A 66 -13.07 -21.30 -1.08
CA SER A 66 -14.23 -21.19 -1.96
C SER A 66 -14.20 -19.94 -2.85
N ALA A 67 -13.55 -18.87 -2.40
CA ALA A 67 -13.45 -17.60 -3.10
C ALA A 67 -12.15 -17.43 -3.91
N GLY A 68 -11.20 -18.37 -3.82
CA GLY A 68 -9.90 -18.25 -4.45
C GLY A 68 -8.99 -17.20 -3.80
N ILE A 69 -9.18 -16.94 -2.50
CA ILE A 69 -8.36 -16.03 -1.71
C ILE A 69 -7.14 -16.79 -1.21
N GLU A 70 -5.96 -16.32 -1.62
CA GLU A 70 -4.68 -16.88 -1.20
C GLU A 70 -4.33 -16.47 0.23
N CYS A 71 -4.43 -15.18 0.51
CA CYS A 71 -4.06 -14.61 1.79
C CYS A 71 -5.08 -13.56 2.25
N SER A 72 -5.43 -13.57 3.54
CA SER A 72 -6.26 -12.56 4.19
C SER A 72 -5.48 -11.82 5.27
N VAL A 73 -5.65 -10.49 5.33
CA VAL A 73 -5.11 -9.64 6.38
C VAL A 73 -6.16 -9.47 7.47
N LEU A 74 -5.89 -10.04 8.64
CA LEU A 74 -6.80 -10.05 9.78
C LEU A 74 -6.72 -8.76 10.57
N THR A 75 -7.87 -8.17 10.89
CA THR A 75 -7.99 -6.98 11.72
C THR A 75 -9.07 -7.15 12.79
N MET A 76 -8.95 -6.42 13.90
CA MET A 76 -10.02 -6.33 14.89
C MET A 76 -11.19 -5.54 14.28
N PRO A 77 -12.42 -6.07 14.31
CA PRO A 77 -13.59 -5.31 13.87
C PRO A 77 -13.95 -4.17 14.83
N ALA A 78 -15.02 -3.43 14.52
CA ALA A 78 -15.71 -2.60 15.49
C ALA A 78 -16.61 -3.50 16.36
N PRO A 79 -16.84 -3.10 17.65
CA PRO A 79 -16.30 -1.93 18.35
C PRO A 79 -14.88 -2.13 18.86
N GLN A 80 -14.19 -1.03 19.16
CA GLN A 80 -12.92 -1.10 19.90
C GLN A 80 -13.16 -1.45 21.37
N PRO A 81 -12.24 -2.15 22.04
CA PRO A 81 -12.49 -2.67 23.40
C PRO A 81 -12.29 -1.63 24.53
N TYR A 82 -12.37 -0.35 24.22
CA TYR A 82 -12.34 0.71 25.24
C TYR A 82 -13.75 1.20 25.57
N PHE A 83 -14.20 0.93 26.79
CA PHE A 83 -15.50 1.33 27.33
C PHE A 83 -15.38 2.06 28.68
N GLY A 84 -14.31 2.85 28.84
CA GLY A 84 -14.04 3.62 30.06
C GLY A 84 -12.99 2.99 30.96
N ASP A 85 -12.63 1.72 30.77
CA ASP A 85 -11.58 1.02 31.49
C ASP A 85 -10.34 0.83 30.59
N GLY A 86 -9.27 1.58 30.87
CA GLY A 86 -8.02 1.51 30.11
C GLY A 86 -7.23 0.22 30.38
N ASP A 87 -7.28 -0.35 31.59
CA ASP A 87 -6.58 -1.59 31.94
C ASP A 87 -7.18 -2.78 31.20
N GLU A 88 -8.50 -2.86 31.19
CA GLU A 88 -9.21 -3.89 30.45
C GLU A 88 -8.97 -3.76 28.93
N CYS A 89 -9.01 -2.53 28.42
CA CYS A 89 -8.69 -2.29 27.00
C CYS A 89 -7.28 -2.79 26.64
N ARG A 90 -6.26 -2.43 27.44
CA ARG A 90 -4.88 -2.90 27.22
C ARG A 90 -4.78 -4.41 27.27
N ARG A 91 -5.46 -5.04 28.23
CA ARG A 91 -5.49 -6.51 28.36
C ARG A 91 -6.10 -7.20 27.15
N VAL A 92 -7.26 -6.74 26.70
CA VAL A 92 -7.97 -7.33 25.56
C VAL A 92 -7.19 -7.12 24.27
N VAL A 93 -6.66 -5.93 24.03
CA VAL A 93 -5.84 -5.62 22.86
C VAL A 93 -4.59 -6.50 22.79
N ARG A 94 -3.87 -6.66 23.92
CA ARG A 94 -2.70 -7.55 24.00
C ARG A 94 -3.05 -8.98 23.62
N LEU A 95 -4.09 -9.55 24.22
CA LEU A 95 -4.54 -10.91 23.92
C LEU A 95 -4.95 -11.07 22.46
N TYR A 96 -5.58 -10.03 21.89
CA TYR A 96 -5.99 -10.01 20.50
C TYR A 96 -4.80 -10.04 19.54
N ASN A 97 -3.79 -9.22 19.79
CA ASN A 97 -2.58 -9.14 18.97
C ASN A 97 -1.77 -10.45 19.06
N GLU A 98 -1.63 -11.03 20.26
CA GLU A 98 -1.00 -12.33 20.44
C GLU A 98 -1.77 -13.46 19.73
N TYR A 99 -3.11 -13.37 19.69
CA TYR A 99 -3.94 -14.32 18.95
C TYR A 99 -3.69 -14.18 17.43
N GLY A 100 -3.63 -12.96 16.89
CA GLY A 100 -3.28 -12.70 15.50
C GLY A 100 -1.91 -13.27 15.12
N ALA A 101 -0.92 -13.09 15.98
CA ALA A 101 0.43 -13.65 15.78
C ALA A 101 0.41 -15.20 15.76
N ARG A 102 -0.39 -15.84 16.63
CA ARG A 102 -0.56 -17.30 16.61
C ARG A 102 -1.23 -17.79 15.34
N LEU A 103 -2.26 -17.09 14.84
CA LEU A 103 -2.92 -17.44 13.58
C LEU A 103 -1.95 -17.33 12.39
N LYS A 104 -1.19 -16.25 12.32
CA LYS A 104 -0.15 -16.06 11.28
C LYS A 104 0.89 -17.18 11.36
N SER A 105 1.35 -17.55 12.55
CA SER A 105 2.33 -18.62 12.73
C SER A 105 1.77 -20.00 12.36
N ALA A 106 0.50 -20.27 12.65
CA ALA A 106 -0.15 -21.54 12.32
C ALA A 106 -0.48 -21.66 10.82
N HIS A 107 -0.73 -20.56 10.15
CA HIS A 107 -1.12 -20.50 8.74
C HIS A 107 -0.33 -19.40 7.99
N PRO A 108 1.01 -19.51 7.88
CA PRO A 108 1.88 -18.42 7.40
C PRO A 108 1.65 -18.00 5.94
N ASP A 109 1.11 -18.89 5.12
CA ASP A 109 0.78 -18.59 3.72
C ASP A 109 -0.65 -18.06 3.55
N ARG A 110 -1.49 -18.14 4.61
CA ARG A 110 -2.91 -17.80 4.54
C ARG A 110 -3.27 -16.53 5.28
N PHE A 111 -2.57 -16.22 6.38
CA PHE A 111 -2.91 -15.07 7.20
C PHE A 111 -1.74 -14.11 7.38
N ARG A 112 -2.08 -12.83 7.32
CA ARG A 112 -1.35 -11.69 7.87
C ARG A 112 -2.22 -11.07 8.95
N PHE A 113 -1.66 -10.27 9.85
CA PHE A 113 -2.47 -9.54 10.81
C PHE A 113 -1.97 -8.12 11.04
N CYS A 114 -2.90 -7.20 11.24
CA CYS A 114 -2.63 -5.87 11.72
C CYS A 114 -3.02 -5.75 13.18
N ALA A 115 -2.10 -5.27 14.00
CA ALA A 115 -2.32 -5.13 15.43
C ALA A 115 -3.32 -4.04 15.75
N SER A 116 -4.18 -4.27 16.74
CA SER A 116 -4.99 -3.23 17.37
C SER A 116 -4.20 -2.49 18.44
N LEU A 117 -4.58 -1.25 18.73
CA LEU A 117 -3.91 -0.41 19.72
C LEU A 117 -4.92 0.08 20.78
N PRO A 118 -4.51 0.22 22.06
CA PRO A 118 -5.42 0.55 23.17
C PRO A 118 -5.70 2.06 23.26
N LEU A 119 -6.07 2.68 22.14
CA LEU A 119 -6.51 4.07 22.13
C LEU A 119 -7.85 4.22 22.90
N PRO A 120 -8.07 5.36 23.54
CA PRO A 120 -7.37 6.66 23.41
C PRO A 120 -6.10 6.85 24.27
N ASP A 121 -5.63 5.83 25.01
CA ASP A 121 -4.37 5.90 25.77
C ASP A 121 -3.17 5.86 24.78
N VAL A 122 -2.61 7.02 24.46
CA VAL A 122 -1.54 7.16 23.47
C VAL A 122 -0.25 6.51 23.91
N ASP A 123 0.14 6.62 25.17
CA ASP A 123 1.37 6.01 25.70
C ASP A 123 1.28 4.48 25.64
N ALA A 124 0.15 3.92 26.04
CA ALA A 124 -0.10 2.49 25.92
C ALA A 124 -0.17 2.05 24.46
N ALA A 125 -0.73 2.87 23.56
CA ALA A 125 -0.79 2.57 22.13
C ALA A 125 0.61 2.55 21.50
N VAL A 126 1.49 3.47 21.90
CA VAL A 126 2.91 3.48 21.48
C VAL A 126 3.63 2.21 21.94
N ALA A 127 3.49 1.86 23.22
CA ALA A 127 4.12 0.65 23.77
C ALA A 127 3.62 -0.63 23.09
N GLU A 128 2.31 -0.72 22.82
CA GLU A 128 1.69 -1.85 22.15
C GLU A 128 2.10 -1.93 20.68
N ALA A 129 2.18 -0.79 19.96
CA ALA A 129 2.65 -0.76 18.58
C ALA A 129 4.08 -1.28 18.44
N VAL A 130 4.99 -0.86 19.34
CA VAL A 130 6.36 -1.37 19.39
C VAL A 130 6.38 -2.88 19.62
N TYR A 131 5.65 -3.36 20.62
CA TYR A 131 5.60 -4.80 20.91
C TYR A 131 5.02 -5.61 19.75
N ALA A 132 3.91 -5.14 19.17
CA ALA A 132 3.25 -5.88 18.11
C ALA A 132 4.08 -5.95 16.83
N LEU A 133 4.70 -4.84 16.43
CA LEU A 133 5.52 -4.77 15.21
C LEU A 133 6.88 -5.48 15.41
N ASP A 134 7.58 -5.19 16.51
CA ASP A 134 8.97 -5.63 16.70
C ASP A 134 9.06 -7.05 17.30
N THR A 135 8.06 -7.49 18.10
CA THR A 135 8.11 -8.78 18.79
C THR A 135 7.13 -9.81 18.21
N LEU A 136 5.88 -9.40 17.96
CA LEU A 136 4.86 -10.30 17.43
C LEU A 136 4.94 -10.45 15.90
N GLY A 137 5.68 -9.56 15.21
CA GLY A 137 5.79 -9.56 13.76
C GLY A 137 4.48 -9.21 13.06
N ALA A 138 3.71 -8.25 13.62
CA ALA A 138 2.53 -7.72 12.95
C ALA A 138 2.89 -7.10 11.60
N ASP A 139 2.05 -7.29 10.59
CA ASP A 139 2.27 -6.79 9.24
C ASP A 139 1.85 -5.32 9.07
N GLY A 140 1.26 -4.74 10.11
CA GLY A 140 0.83 -3.37 10.22
C GLY A 140 0.04 -3.14 11.50
N VAL A 141 -0.66 -2.01 11.56
CA VAL A 141 -1.60 -1.68 12.66
C VAL A 141 -2.97 -1.34 12.09
N LYS A 142 -4.01 -1.63 12.85
CA LYS A 142 -5.37 -1.19 12.58
C LYS A 142 -5.69 0.01 13.44
N LEU A 143 -6.12 1.11 12.83
CA LEU A 143 -6.62 2.28 13.53
C LEU A 143 -8.08 2.55 13.21
N ALA A 144 -8.84 2.94 14.23
CA ALA A 144 -10.19 3.44 14.01
C ALA A 144 -10.16 4.86 13.45
N THR A 145 -11.21 5.27 12.75
CA THR A 145 -11.40 6.65 12.27
C THR A 145 -11.42 7.66 13.42
N ASN A 146 -11.95 7.26 14.56
CA ASN A 146 -11.87 8.00 15.82
C ASN A 146 -11.81 7.04 17.01
N SER A 147 -11.22 7.47 18.11
CA SER A 147 -11.25 6.82 19.42
C SER A 147 -11.92 7.74 20.41
N ARG A 148 -13.21 7.48 20.70
CA ARG A 148 -14.05 8.30 21.59
C ARG A 148 -14.05 9.80 21.22
N GLY A 149 -14.10 10.10 19.91
CA GLY A 149 -14.12 11.47 19.38
C GLY A 149 -12.73 12.07 19.11
N GLN A 150 -11.66 11.38 19.44
CA GLN A 150 -10.31 11.76 18.99
C GLN A 150 -10.06 11.18 17.59
N TYR A 151 -10.08 12.05 16.59
CA TYR A 151 -9.92 11.69 15.20
C TYR A 151 -8.46 11.58 14.77
N LEU A 152 -8.22 10.77 13.75
CA LEU A 152 -6.92 10.74 13.07
C LEU A 152 -6.55 12.15 12.57
N GLY A 153 -5.28 12.54 12.81
CA GLY A 153 -4.80 13.89 12.57
C GLY A 153 -4.84 14.79 13.81
N ASP A 154 -5.35 14.32 14.95
CA ASP A 154 -5.19 14.99 16.24
C ASP A 154 -3.70 14.99 16.64
N GLU A 155 -3.18 16.12 17.11
CA GLU A 155 -1.77 16.31 17.51
C GLU A 155 -1.37 15.38 18.68
N ALA A 156 -2.32 15.01 19.54
CA ALA A 156 -2.07 14.05 20.60
C ALA A 156 -1.65 12.65 20.09
N LEU A 157 -1.96 12.33 18.83
CA LEU A 157 -1.55 11.09 18.19
C LEU A 157 -0.14 11.17 17.55
N ASP A 158 0.50 12.34 17.53
CA ASP A 158 1.82 12.50 16.89
C ASP A 158 2.89 11.54 17.43
N PRO A 159 3.00 11.28 18.75
CA PRO A 159 3.97 10.29 19.26
C PRO A 159 3.75 8.88 18.69
N LEU A 160 2.50 8.48 18.50
CA LEU A 160 2.17 7.21 17.86
C LEU A 160 2.55 7.23 16.37
N MET A 161 2.23 8.31 15.65
CA MET A 161 2.58 8.45 14.23
C MET A 161 4.10 8.41 14.00
N GLU A 162 4.89 9.02 14.88
CA GLU A 162 6.36 8.98 14.83
C GLU A 162 6.91 7.55 14.97
N VAL A 163 6.40 6.80 15.95
CA VAL A 163 6.81 5.40 16.17
C VAL A 163 6.43 4.50 14.99
N LEU A 164 5.23 4.67 14.45
CA LEU A 164 4.77 3.92 13.28
C LEU A 164 5.57 4.30 12.02
N ASN A 165 5.85 5.60 11.83
CA ASN A 165 6.63 6.11 10.70
C ASN A 165 8.06 5.56 10.69
N SER A 166 8.71 5.47 11.86
CA SER A 166 10.06 4.91 11.97
C SER A 166 10.14 3.42 11.61
N ARG A 167 9.01 2.72 11.57
CA ARG A 167 8.86 1.30 11.23
C ARG A 167 8.26 1.07 9.84
N ASN A 168 8.07 2.13 9.04
CA ASN A 168 7.43 2.05 7.70
C ASN A 168 6.05 1.35 7.75
N ALA A 169 5.30 1.55 8.83
CA ALA A 169 4.11 0.77 9.13
C ALA A 169 3.00 0.97 8.07
N VAL A 170 2.29 -0.12 7.78
CA VAL A 170 0.99 -0.08 7.10
C VAL A 170 -0.08 0.16 8.15
N ILE A 171 -0.92 1.15 7.91
CA ILE A 171 -2.06 1.50 8.78
C ILE A 171 -3.34 1.14 8.03
N VAL A 172 -4.02 0.10 8.47
CA VAL A 172 -5.36 -0.26 7.98
C VAL A 172 -6.39 0.53 8.77
N LEU A 173 -7.11 1.42 8.09
CA LEU A 173 -8.18 2.18 8.72
C LEU A 173 -9.46 1.36 8.77
N HIS A 174 -10.24 1.52 9.85
CA HIS A 174 -11.57 0.96 9.91
C HIS A 174 -12.53 1.98 10.56
N PRO A 175 -13.72 2.18 10.02
CA PRO A 175 -14.69 3.10 10.60
C PRO A 175 -15.11 2.64 12.00
N HIS A 176 -15.46 3.62 12.79
CA HIS A 176 -16.03 3.46 14.11
C HIS A 176 -17.23 4.40 14.23
N ARG A 177 -18.13 4.13 15.18
CA ARG A 177 -19.26 5.00 15.49
C ARG A 177 -18.82 6.45 15.69
N PRO A 178 -19.51 7.45 15.10
CA PRO A 178 -19.25 8.85 15.41
C PRO A 178 -19.51 9.18 16.90
N VAL A 179 -18.74 10.11 17.44
CA VAL A 179 -18.93 10.57 18.83
C VAL A 179 -18.92 12.09 18.88
N PRO A 180 -20.02 12.74 19.29
CA PRO A 180 -21.33 12.14 19.63
C PRO A 180 -22.13 11.70 18.40
N VAL A 181 -22.94 10.67 18.57
CA VAL A 181 -23.96 10.31 17.57
C VAL A 181 -25.31 10.84 18.02
N ASN A 182 -26.10 11.32 17.09
CA ASN A 182 -27.49 11.66 17.36
C ASN A 182 -28.38 10.45 17.04
N ASP A 183 -28.64 9.62 18.04
CA ASP A 183 -29.41 8.39 17.88
C ASP A 183 -30.84 8.63 17.32
N SER A 184 -31.37 9.84 17.46
CA SER A 184 -32.67 10.19 16.87
C SER A 184 -32.62 10.36 15.33
N LEU A 185 -31.47 10.59 14.76
CA LEU A 185 -31.29 10.74 13.30
C LEU A 185 -30.97 9.43 12.59
N VAL A 186 -30.55 8.38 13.32
CA VAL A 186 -30.08 7.10 12.76
C VAL A 186 -31.19 6.04 12.78
N ALA A 187 -32.43 6.41 13.05
CA ALA A 187 -33.51 5.51 13.46
C ALA A 187 -33.88 4.38 12.48
N THR A 188 -33.49 4.41 11.21
CA THR A 188 -33.96 3.46 10.19
C THR A 188 -32.88 2.66 9.50
N LEU A 189 -31.63 3.10 9.54
CA LEU A 189 -30.51 2.42 8.86
C LEU A 189 -29.41 2.06 9.87
N PRO A 190 -28.79 0.87 9.74
CA PRO A 190 -27.59 0.53 10.49
C PRO A 190 -26.46 1.53 10.21
N LEU A 191 -25.61 1.79 11.21
CA LEU A 191 -24.48 2.75 11.10
C LEU A 191 -23.57 2.45 9.91
N ALA A 192 -23.36 1.18 9.60
CA ALA A 192 -22.49 0.74 8.49
C ALA A 192 -22.95 1.24 7.11
N VAL A 193 -24.23 1.58 6.93
CA VAL A 193 -24.75 2.01 5.62
C VAL A 193 -24.33 3.45 5.30
N TYR A 194 -24.34 4.34 6.26
CA TYR A 194 -24.05 5.77 6.04
C TYR A 194 -23.00 6.32 6.99
N GLU A 195 -23.13 6.05 8.29
CA GLU A 195 -22.27 6.70 9.28
C GLU A 195 -20.80 6.23 9.13
N TYR A 196 -20.55 4.96 8.84
CA TYR A 196 -19.18 4.47 8.64
C TYR A 196 -18.48 5.12 7.44
N PRO A 197 -19.10 5.21 6.23
CA PRO A 197 -18.53 5.99 5.13
C PRO A 197 -18.36 7.48 5.47
N ALA A 198 -19.29 8.08 6.21
CA ALA A 198 -19.19 9.48 6.62
C ALA A 198 -18.02 9.69 7.61
N GLU A 199 -17.85 8.79 8.59
CA GLU A 199 -16.75 8.85 9.55
C GLU A 199 -15.38 8.62 8.90
N THR A 200 -15.27 7.66 7.99
CA THR A 200 -14.06 7.46 7.20
C THR A 200 -13.70 8.75 6.44
N THR A 201 -14.69 9.36 5.80
CA THR A 201 -14.48 10.61 5.06
C THR A 201 -14.06 11.75 5.98
N ARG A 202 -14.69 11.89 7.15
CA ARG A 202 -14.35 12.91 8.16
C ARG A 202 -12.91 12.74 8.65
N ALA A 203 -12.51 11.53 9.01
CA ALA A 203 -11.16 11.22 9.45
C ALA A 203 -10.13 11.54 8.36
N LEU A 204 -10.39 11.15 7.11
CA LEU A 204 -9.50 11.43 5.99
C LEU A 204 -9.37 12.93 5.70
N LEU A 205 -10.47 13.68 5.71
CA LEU A 205 -10.39 15.13 5.51
C LEU A 205 -9.58 15.81 6.60
N ASN A 206 -9.68 15.36 7.87
CA ASN A 206 -8.86 15.86 8.97
C ASN A 206 -7.39 15.48 8.78
N LEU A 207 -7.11 14.23 8.42
CA LEU A 207 -5.76 13.72 8.14
C LEU A 207 -5.08 14.51 7.01
N LEU A 208 -5.80 14.81 5.92
CA LEU A 208 -5.32 15.63 4.80
C LEU A 208 -5.10 17.10 5.25
N ALA A 209 -6.04 17.68 5.98
CA ALA A 209 -5.95 19.06 6.45
C ALA A 209 -4.74 19.30 7.37
N ARG A 210 -4.30 18.27 8.09
CA ARG A 210 -3.12 18.27 8.97
C ARG A 210 -1.85 17.79 8.26
N ASN A 211 -1.91 17.46 6.96
CA ASN A 211 -0.80 16.93 6.16
C ASN A 211 -0.11 15.70 6.83
N ILE A 212 -0.88 14.83 7.50
CA ILE A 212 -0.32 13.69 8.23
C ILE A 212 0.52 12.77 7.32
N PRO A 213 0.07 12.35 6.12
CA PRO A 213 0.90 11.56 5.22
C PRO A 213 2.18 12.26 4.74
N VAL A 214 2.19 13.59 4.68
CA VAL A 214 3.38 14.38 4.34
C VAL A 214 4.34 14.48 5.53
N ARG A 215 3.80 14.71 6.73
CA ARG A 215 4.59 14.78 7.97
C ARG A 215 5.24 13.43 8.33
N TYR A 216 4.58 12.34 7.98
CA TYR A 216 5.02 10.97 8.25
C TYR A 216 5.13 10.15 6.95
N PRO A 217 6.15 10.42 6.12
CA PRO A 217 6.19 9.99 4.72
C PRO A 217 6.40 8.49 4.53
N ASN A 218 6.80 7.75 5.56
CA ASN A 218 6.99 6.30 5.48
C ASN A 218 5.70 5.52 5.77
N LEU A 219 4.66 6.19 6.29
CA LEU A 219 3.36 5.56 6.55
C LEU A 219 2.60 5.31 5.26
N LYS A 220 1.90 4.17 5.21
CA LYS A 220 0.97 3.80 4.15
C LYS A 220 -0.40 3.56 4.77
N PHE A 221 -1.42 4.25 4.29
CA PHE A 221 -2.77 4.16 4.84
C PHE A 221 -3.66 3.37 3.90
N VAL A 222 -4.28 2.29 4.38
CA VAL A 222 -5.32 1.54 3.66
C VAL A 222 -6.68 2.10 4.08
N VAL A 223 -7.35 2.75 3.16
CA VAL A 223 -8.65 3.39 3.35
C VAL A 223 -9.76 2.42 2.97
N PRO A 224 -10.70 2.11 3.86
CA PRO A 224 -11.72 1.11 3.63
C PRO A 224 -12.86 1.59 2.71
N HIS A 225 -13.65 0.62 2.24
CA HIS A 225 -14.94 0.80 1.59
C HIS A 225 -14.88 1.74 0.38
N CYS A 226 -13.99 1.41 -0.58
CA CYS A 226 -13.85 2.16 -1.84
C CYS A 226 -13.53 3.66 -1.66
N GLY A 227 -12.83 4.02 -0.57
CA GLY A 227 -12.52 5.43 -0.26
C GLY A 227 -13.72 6.21 0.29
N SER A 228 -14.83 5.52 0.60
CA SER A 228 -16.03 6.10 1.19
C SER A 228 -16.56 7.30 0.36
N PHE A 229 -16.79 8.47 0.97
CA PHE A 229 -17.23 9.66 0.24
C PHE A 229 -16.08 10.60 -0.17
N LEU A 230 -14.80 10.21 0.07
CA LEU A 230 -13.65 11.08 -0.22
C LEU A 230 -13.59 11.53 -1.70
N PRO A 231 -13.84 10.66 -2.72
CA PRO A 231 -13.80 11.08 -4.11
C PRO A 231 -14.79 12.23 -4.43
N LEU A 232 -15.91 12.28 -3.71
CA LEU A 232 -16.94 13.33 -3.86
C LEU A 232 -16.67 14.56 -2.98
N ALA A 233 -16.09 14.36 -1.79
CA ALA A 233 -15.79 15.44 -0.83
C ALA A 233 -14.57 16.25 -1.21
N LEU A 234 -13.54 15.61 -1.78
CA LEU A 234 -12.25 16.23 -2.09
C LEU A 234 -12.33 17.38 -3.10
N PRO A 235 -13.10 17.30 -4.20
CA PRO A 235 -13.27 18.44 -5.11
C PRO A 235 -13.87 19.67 -4.43
N ARG A 236 -14.81 19.46 -3.49
CA ARG A 236 -15.40 20.55 -2.70
C ARG A 236 -14.35 21.19 -1.78
N LEU A 237 -13.53 20.39 -1.08
CA LEU A 237 -12.44 20.90 -0.25
C LEU A 237 -11.46 21.74 -1.09
N LYS A 238 -11.00 21.21 -2.22
CA LYS A 238 -10.09 21.92 -3.14
C LYS A 238 -10.68 23.25 -3.62
N ALA A 239 -11.95 23.29 -3.95
CA ALA A 239 -12.61 24.50 -4.44
C ALA A 239 -12.75 25.58 -3.34
N LEU A 240 -12.95 25.17 -2.08
CA LEU A 240 -13.12 26.10 -0.96
C LEU A 240 -11.79 26.52 -0.32
N LEU A 241 -10.73 25.77 -0.53
CA LEU A 241 -9.42 25.94 0.15
C LEU A 241 -8.90 27.37 0.06
N PRO A 242 -8.84 28.08 -1.09
CA PRO A 242 -8.31 29.44 -1.17
C PRO A 242 -9.08 30.42 -0.27
N ALA A 243 -10.40 30.30 -0.20
CA ALA A 243 -11.23 31.15 0.64
C ALA A 243 -11.06 30.87 2.14
N LEU A 244 -10.84 29.61 2.51
CA LEU A 244 -10.57 29.20 3.88
C LEU A 244 -9.20 29.67 4.35
N GLN A 245 -8.19 29.57 3.49
CA GLN A 245 -6.83 30.05 3.72
C GLN A 245 -6.79 31.58 3.90
N ALA A 246 -7.47 32.33 3.02
CA ALA A 246 -7.56 33.76 3.12
C ALA A 246 -8.19 34.25 4.45
N LYS A 247 -8.98 33.41 5.10
CA LYS A 247 -9.58 33.66 6.42
C LYS A 247 -8.74 33.09 7.58
N GLY A 248 -7.61 32.45 7.31
CA GLY A 248 -6.78 31.82 8.34
C GLY A 248 -7.43 30.60 9.02
N LEU A 249 -8.44 29.99 8.39
CA LEU A 249 -9.18 28.84 8.95
C LEU A 249 -8.50 27.50 8.70
N ILE A 250 -7.62 27.42 7.70
CA ILE A 250 -6.88 26.21 7.33
C ILE A 250 -5.53 26.61 6.73
N GLY A 251 -4.50 25.80 6.96
CA GLY A 251 -3.18 25.93 6.34
C GLY A 251 -3.13 25.39 4.90
N ASP A 252 -1.93 25.35 4.35
CA ASP A 252 -1.67 24.72 3.07
C ASP A 252 -1.84 23.20 3.15
N ILE A 253 -2.41 22.61 2.09
CA ILE A 253 -2.58 21.17 1.97
C ILE A 253 -1.85 20.70 0.71
N ASP A 254 -0.83 19.87 0.88
CA ASP A 254 -0.18 19.18 -0.24
C ASP A 254 -1.00 17.95 -0.64
N PHE A 255 -2.01 18.15 -1.48
CA PHE A 255 -2.87 17.07 -1.93
C PHE A 255 -2.14 15.97 -2.67
N LYS A 256 -1.12 16.31 -3.47
CA LYS A 256 -0.37 15.33 -4.26
C LYS A 256 0.36 14.36 -3.35
N SER A 257 1.18 14.87 -2.45
CA SER A 257 1.98 14.05 -1.54
C SER A 257 1.11 13.31 -0.52
N ASN A 258 0.04 13.95 -0.02
CA ASN A 258 -0.89 13.28 0.89
C ASN A 258 -1.59 12.10 0.22
N LEU A 259 -2.18 12.29 -0.98
CA LEU A 259 -2.95 11.25 -1.65
C LEU A 259 -2.08 10.09 -2.16
N SER A 260 -0.80 10.34 -2.49
CA SER A 260 0.13 9.30 -2.93
C SER A 260 0.49 8.27 -1.84
N ARG A 261 0.09 8.48 -0.59
CA ARG A 261 0.29 7.55 0.54
C ARG A 261 -0.97 6.78 0.91
N LEU A 262 -2.09 7.07 0.23
CA LEU A 262 -3.38 6.44 0.50
C LEU A 262 -3.61 5.30 -0.48
N TYR A 263 -3.81 4.12 0.04
CA TYR A 263 -4.30 2.93 -0.66
C TYR A 263 -5.79 2.77 -0.34
N TYR A 264 -6.55 2.12 -1.21
CA TYR A 264 -7.99 2.01 -1.06
C TYR A 264 -8.44 0.58 -1.30
N ASP A 265 -9.16 -0.01 -0.36
CA ASP A 265 -9.73 -1.32 -0.59
C ASP A 265 -11.09 -1.27 -1.32
N LEU A 266 -11.49 -2.40 -1.84
CA LEU A 266 -12.72 -2.59 -2.59
C LEU A 266 -13.84 -3.26 -1.76
N ALA A 267 -13.74 -3.26 -0.42
CA ALA A 267 -14.76 -3.83 0.44
C ALA A 267 -16.13 -3.13 0.26
N GLY A 268 -17.19 -3.87 0.45
CA GLY A 268 -18.56 -3.37 0.45
C GLY A 268 -19.23 -3.34 -0.92
N ALA A 269 -18.98 -2.34 -1.76
CA ALA A 269 -19.79 -2.10 -2.97
C ALA A 269 -18.95 -1.87 -4.24
N ALA A 270 -17.88 -2.65 -4.44
CA ALA A 270 -17.01 -2.52 -5.60
C ALA A 270 -17.75 -2.78 -6.92
N SER A 271 -17.54 -1.88 -7.89
CA SER A 271 -18.00 -2.01 -9.26
C SER A 271 -17.10 -1.20 -10.20
N PRO A 272 -17.10 -1.44 -11.51
CA PRO A 272 -16.35 -0.61 -12.46
C PRO A 272 -16.62 0.89 -12.32
N THR A 273 -17.87 1.29 -12.06
CA THR A 273 -18.23 2.70 -11.85
C THR A 273 -17.58 3.27 -10.58
N VAL A 274 -17.62 2.54 -9.48
CA VAL A 274 -16.99 2.95 -8.22
C VAL A 274 -15.48 3.04 -8.37
N ILE A 275 -14.84 2.06 -9.02
CA ILE A 275 -13.39 2.07 -9.29
C ILE A 275 -12.99 3.30 -10.12
N ARG A 276 -13.75 3.64 -11.19
CA ARG A 276 -13.49 4.87 -11.95
C ARG A 276 -13.63 6.14 -11.11
N THR A 277 -14.57 6.15 -10.18
CA THR A 277 -14.72 7.28 -9.25
C THR A 277 -13.50 7.38 -8.32
N MET A 278 -13.00 6.25 -7.81
CA MET A 278 -11.76 6.22 -7.02
C MET A 278 -10.55 6.70 -7.83
N LEU A 279 -10.44 6.30 -9.09
CA LEU A 279 -9.35 6.71 -9.98
C LEU A 279 -9.32 8.21 -10.30
N THR A 280 -10.30 8.99 -9.86
CA THR A 280 -10.23 10.47 -9.89
C THR A 280 -9.32 11.05 -8.80
N ILE A 281 -8.98 10.25 -7.78
CA ILE A 281 -8.17 10.67 -6.62
C ILE A 281 -6.96 9.79 -6.36
N THR A 282 -6.81 8.66 -7.05
CA THR A 282 -5.72 7.71 -6.89
C THR A 282 -5.32 7.07 -8.22
N THR A 283 -4.34 6.19 -8.20
CA THR A 283 -3.83 5.43 -9.35
C THR A 283 -4.11 3.94 -9.19
N PRO A 284 -4.10 3.14 -10.27
CA PRO A 284 -4.42 1.71 -10.21
C PRO A 284 -3.57 0.89 -9.22
N ASP A 285 -2.32 1.27 -9.00
CA ASP A 285 -1.37 0.60 -8.10
C ASP A 285 -1.67 0.83 -6.60
N HIS A 286 -2.66 1.66 -6.28
CA HIS A 286 -3.13 1.95 -4.92
C HIS A 286 -4.51 1.35 -4.62
N ILE A 287 -5.10 0.58 -5.51
CA ILE A 287 -6.40 -0.09 -5.30
C ILE A 287 -6.14 -1.54 -4.91
N LEU A 288 -6.81 -2.01 -3.86
CA LEU A 288 -6.63 -3.30 -3.20
C LEU A 288 -7.97 -4.04 -3.11
N TYR A 289 -7.98 -5.36 -3.13
CA TYR A 289 -9.19 -6.10 -2.82
C TYR A 289 -9.40 -6.22 -1.31
N GLY A 290 -10.66 -6.08 -0.86
CA GLY A 290 -11.12 -6.31 0.50
C GLY A 290 -12.50 -6.96 0.49
N SER A 291 -12.73 -7.95 1.36
CA SER A 291 -13.99 -8.71 1.45
C SER A 291 -14.94 -8.18 2.50
N ASP A 292 -14.42 -7.61 3.57
CA ASP A 292 -15.15 -7.29 4.81
C ASP A 292 -15.75 -8.54 5.49
N TYR A 293 -15.11 -9.72 5.30
CA TYR A 293 -15.52 -10.95 5.97
C TYR A 293 -15.30 -10.80 7.49
N PRO A 294 -16.24 -11.25 8.35
CA PRO A 294 -17.40 -12.09 8.11
C PRO A 294 -18.77 -11.34 8.13
N TYR A 295 -18.81 -10.04 7.87
CA TYR A 295 -20.05 -9.25 8.00
C TYR A 295 -21.13 -9.57 6.96
N GLN A 296 -20.79 -10.33 5.94
CA GLN A 296 -21.74 -10.95 5.00
C GLN A 296 -21.50 -12.47 4.93
N PRO A 297 -22.50 -13.27 4.55
CA PRO A 297 -22.32 -14.69 4.34
C PRO A 297 -21.19 -15.00 3.35
N ALA A 298 -20.35 -15.99 3.64
CA ALA A 298 -19.21 -16.40 2.80
C ALA A 298 -19.60 -16.63 1.32
N SER A 299 -20.73 -17.30 1.07
CA SER A 299 -21.25 -17.53 -0.29
C SER A 299 -21.58 -16.23 -1.03
N ARG A 300 -22.07 -15.22 -0.32
CA ARG A 300 -22.37 -13.90 -0.92
C ARG A 300 -21.09 -13.16 -1.28
N LEU A 301 -20.10 -13.17 -0.40
CA LEU A 301 -18.80 -12.53 -0.65
C LEU A 301 -18.06 -13.21 -1.78
N ALA A 302 -18.05 -14.55 -1.85
CA ALA A 302 -17.48 -15.28 -2.98
C ALA A 302 -18.19 -14.92 -4.31
N GLN A 303 -19.52 -14.83 -4.30
CA GLN A 303 -20.28 -14.39 -5.47
C GLN A 303 -19.96 -12.95 -5.87
N ASN A 304 -19.84 -12.02 -4.92
CA ASN A 304 -19.49 -10.63 -5.19
C ASN A 304 -18.10 -10.52 -5.84
N LEU A 305 -17.11 -11.28 -5.35
CA LEU A 305 -15.78 -11.33 -5.95
C LEU A 305 -15.81 -11.89 -7.38
N GLN A 306 -16.56 -12.96 -7.64
CA GLN A 306 -16.75 -13.51 -8.99
C GLN A 306 -17.39 -12.49 -9.93
N GLN A 307 -18.42 -11.78 -9.48
CA GLN A 307 -19.08 -10.73 -10.26
C GLN A 307 -18.16 -9.56 -10.56
N LEU A 308 -17.39 -9.09 -9.56
CA LEU A 308 -16.38 -8.05 -9.74
C LEU A 308 -15.30 -8.50 -10.75
N SER A 309 -14.77 -9.70 -10.58
CA SER A 309 -13.77 -10.28 -11.47
C SER A 309 -14.27 -10.34 -12.92
N ALA A 310 -15.49 -10.84 -13.16
CA ALA A 310 -16.10 -10.91 -14.48
C ALA A 310 -16.37 -9.51 -15.07
N ALA A 311 -16.81 -8.56 -14.24
CA ALA A 311 -17.02 -7.18 -14.67
C ALA A 311 -15.71 -6.49 -15.09
N LEU A 312 -14.62 -6.75 -14.39
CA LEU A 312 -13.29 -6.27 -14.76
C LEU A 312 -12.79 -6.89 -16.06
N ASP A 313 -13.00 -8.20 -16.29
CA ASP A 313 -12.60 -8.86 -17.54
C ASP A 313 -13.25 -8.27 -18.78
N THR A 314 -14.50 -7.82 -18.66
CA THR A 314 -15.27 -7.25 -19.77
C THR A 314 -15.09 -5.75 -19.94
N ASP A 315 -14.48 -5.08 -18.96
CA ASP A 315 -14.28 -3.63 -18.97
C ASP A 315 -12.95 -3.29 -19.65
N ARG A 316 -13.02 -2.71 -20.86
CA ARG A 316 -11.85 -2.41 -21.69
C ARG A 316 -10.76 -1.60 -20.96
N ASP A 317 -11.17 -0.65 -20.12
CA ASP A 317 -10.25 0.29 -19.49
C ASP A 317 -9.68 -0.25 -18.18
N LEU A 318 -10.41 -1.13 -17.48
CA LEU A 318 -10.03 -1.66 -16.18
C LEU A 318 -9.43 -3.08 -16.25
N ALA A 319 -9.70 -3.85 -17.31
CA ALA A 319 -9.17 -5.21 -17.48
C ALA A 319 -7.64 -5.30 -17.33
N PRO A 320 -6.84 -4.36 -17.84
CA PRO A 320 -5.37 -4.40 -17.67
C PRO A 320 -4.91 -4.32 -16.22
N TYR A 321 -5.73 -3.79 -15.31
CA TYR A 321 -5.40 -3.57 -13.91
C TYR A 321 -6.01 -4.61 -12.96
N LYS A 322 -6.78 -5.59 -13.49
CA LYS A 322 -7.48 -6.60 -12.67
C LYS A 322 -6.55 -7.34 -11.71
N ALA A 323 -5.41 -7.83 -12.20
CA ALA A 323 -4.42 -8.53 -11.37
C ALA A 323 -3.86 -7.62 -10.27
N MET A 324 -3.60 -6.36 -10.58
CA MET A 324 -3.16 -5.36 -9.61
C MET A 324 -4.20 -5.20 -8.49
N PHE A 325 -5.46 -4.99 -8.84
CA PHE A 325 -6.53 -4.75 -7.86
C PHE A 325 -6.79 -5.95 -6.95
N LEU A 326 -6.83 -7.16 -7.53
CA LEU A 326 -7.25 -8.34 -6.80
C LEU A 326 -6.09 -9.02 -6.06
N SER A 327 -4.84 -8.78 -6.44
CA SER A 327 -3.73 -9.62 -6.02
C SER A 327 -2.42 -8.84 -5.79
N GLU A 328 -1.84 -8.26 -6.85
CA GLU A 328 -0.46 -7.79 -6.87
C GLU A 328 -0.20 -6.63 -5.91
N ASN A 329 -1.11 -5.66 -5.84
CA ASN A 329 -0.97 -4.51 -4.96
C ASN A 329 -1.01 -4.92 -3.49
N GLY A 330 -1.95 -5.79 -3.11
CA GLY A 330 -2.05 -6.32 -1.74
C GLY A 330 -0.80 -7.12 -1.37
N ALA A 331 -0.34 -7.96 -2.29
CA ALA A 331 0.87 -8.75 -2.09
C ALA A 331 2.12 -7.87 -1.90
N ARG A 332 2.27 -6.83 -2.71
CA ARG A 332 3.37 -5.88 -2.57
C ARG A 332 3.29 -5.10 -1.26
N LEU A 333 2.11 -4.60 -0.91
CA LEU A 333 1.93 -3.80 0.31
C LEU A 333 2.24 -4.59 1.59
N PHE A 334 1.84 -5.86 1.65
CA PHE A 334 2.06 -6.74 2.80
C PHE A 334 3.24 -7.71 2.62
N SER A 335 4.12 -7.46 1.64
CA SER A 335 5.36 -8.21 1.41
C SER A 335 5.14 -9.72 1.35
N LEU A 336 4.08 -10.16 0.63
CA LEU A 336 3.80 -11.60 0.47
C LEU A 336 4.84 -12.24 -0.46
N PRO A 337 5.28 -13.49 -0.18
CA PRO A 337 6.18 -14.22 -1.06
C PRO A 337 5.62 -14.32 -2.48
N SER A 338 6.48 -14.30 -3.49
CA SER A 338 6.08 -14.57 -4.88
C SER A 338 5.54 -16.00 -5.02
N THR A 339 4.39 -16.19 -5.69
CA THR A 339 3.78 -17.52 -5.90
C THR A 339 4.41 -18.32 -7.04
N ASN A 340 5.36 -17.78 -7.76
CA ASN A 340 6.09 -18.50 -8.80
C ASN A 340 7.03 -19.53 -8.14
N ARG A 341 6.45 -20.68 -7.74
CA ARG A 341 7.21 -21.86 -7.28
C ARG A 341 7.88 -22.65 -8.41
N GLU A 342 7.68 -22.29 -9.69
CA GLU A 342 8.30 -23.05 -10.82
C GLU A 342 9.01 -22.21 -11.89
N ASP A 343 8.95 -20.91 -11.87
CA ASP A 343 10.02 -20.04 -12.33
C ASP A 343 10.61 -19.29 -11.13
N SER A 344 11.03 -20.08 -10.15
CA SER A 344 12.31 -19.75 -9.59
C SER A 344 13.31 -20.02 -10.76
N VAL A 345 13.43 -19.12 -11.73
CA VAL A 345 14.68 -18.41 -11.65
C VAL A 345 14.83 -18.15 -10.17
N VAL A 346 15.54 -19.06 -9.54
CA VAL A 346 16.31 -18.73 -8.37
C VAL A 346 16.99 -17.45 -8.86
N VAL A 347 16.33 -16.29 -8.60
CA VAL A 347 17.09 -15.13 -8.26
C VAL A 347 17.75 -15.72 -7.04
N PRO A 348 18.99 -16.18 -7.15
CA PRO A 348 19.72 -16.74 -6.03
C PRO A 348 19.52 -15.63 -5.03
N ALA A 349 18.98 -15.90 -3.86
CA ALA A 349 18.84 -14.93 -2.79
C ALA A 349 19.96 -14.03 -3.10
N VAL A 350 19.71 -12.74 -3.56
CA VAL A 350 20.79 -11.96 -4.09
C VAL A 350 21.74 -12.13 -2.97
N ALA A 351 22.50 -13.23 -3.11
CA ALA A 351 23.57 -13.53 -2.25
C ALA A 351 24.27 -12.27 -2.53
N GLU A 352 24.24 -11.31 -1.56
CA GLU A 352 25.05 -10.15 -1.65
C GLU A 352 26.27 -10.59 -2.45
N ALA A 353 26.08 -10.71 -3.77
CA ALA A 353 27.16 -10.55 -4.68
C ALA A 353 27.38 -9.08 -4.46
N ASP A 354 28.04 -8.82 -3.31
CA ASP A 354 28.70 -7.59 -3.02
C ASP A 354 29.64 -7.39 -4.20
N THR A 355 29.04 -6.96 -5.33
CA THR A 355 29.81 -6.44 -6.46
C THR A 355 30.43 -5.14 -6.01
N GLY A 356 30.09 -4.65 -4.81
CA GLY A 356 30.42 -3.31 -4.35
C GLY A 356 29.82 -2.21 -5.22
N MET A 357 29.21 -2.55 -6.37
CA MET A 357 28.71 -1.54 -7.33
C MET A 357 27.44 -0.86 -6.82
N LEU A 358 27.44 0.46 -6.89
CA LEU A 358 26.24 1.27 -6.71
C LEU A 358 25.62 1.52 -8.11
N VAL A 359 24.37 1.14 -8.27
CA VAL A 359 23.60 1.40 -9.48
C VAL A 359 22.38 2.26 -9.13
N ARG A 360 22.18 3.33 -9.91
CA ARG A 360 21.14 4.32 -9.66
C ARG A 360 20.48 4.80 -10.94
N ILE A 361 19.21 5.16 -10.85
CA ILE A 361 18.52 5.94 -11.87
C ILE A 361 18.15 7.29 -11.25
N SER A 362 18.67 8.37 -11.81
CA SER A 362 18.23 9.72 -11.50
C SER A 362 17.03 10.07 -12.35
N GLU A 363 15.88 10.32 -11.73
CA GLU A 363 14.65 10.76 -12.36
C GLU A 363 14.50 12.26 -12.20
N ILE A 364 14.57 13.01 -13.30
CA ILE A 364 14.67 14.47 -13.29
C ILE A 364 13.59 15.07 -14.17
N GLU A 365 12.83 16.02 -13.63
CA GLU A 365 11.96 16.89 -14.39
C GLU A 365 12.58 18.29 -14.44
N ILE A 366 12.72 18.85 -15.65
CA ILE A 366 13.30 20.17 -15.86
C ILE A 366 12.26 21.16 -16.34
N TYR A 367 12.48 22.44 -16.05
CA TYR A 367 11.64 23.51 -16.61
C TYR A 367 11.87 23.62 -18.12
N PRO A 368 10.82 23.75 -18.95
CA PRO A 368 10.93 23.77 -20.41
C PRO A 368 11.88 24.85 -20.97
N GLU A 369 11.94 26.01 -20.33
CA GLU A 369 12.79 27.13 -20.70
C GLU A 369 14.29 26.85 -20.54
N TYR A 370 14.67 25.87 -19.71
CA TYR A 370 16.06 25.48 -19.48
C TYR A 370 16.45 24.16 -20.15
N ARG A 371 15.54 23.54 -20.92
CA ARG A 371 15.72 22.22 -21.49
C ARG A 371 17.07 22.04 -22.20
N ASP A 372 17.36 22.88 -23.18
CA ASP A 372 18.56 22.72 -24.03
C ASP A 372 19.84 22.97 -23.23
N ALA A 373 19.83 23.94 -22.32
CA ALA A 373 20.95 24.24 -21.44
C ALA A 373 21.22 23.08 -20.47
N TYR A 374 20.15 22.51 -19.88
CA TYR A 374 20.27 21.37 -18.98
C TYR A 374 20.80 20.13 -19.69
N LEU A 375 20.25 19.78 -20.86
CA LEU A 375 20.68 18.62 -21.63
C LEU A 375 22.14 18.70 -22.03
N SER A 376 22.61 19.89 -22.43
CA SER A 376 24.04 20.13 -22.74
C SER A 376 24.93 19.89 -21.52
N ALA A 377 24.56 20.44 -20.36
CA ALA A 377 25.31 20.31 -19.13
C ALA A 377 25.33 18.83 -18.62
N ALA A 378 24.21 18.12 -18.72
CA ALA A 378 24.11 16.72 -18.32
C ALA A 378 24.96 15.79 -19.21
N MET A 379 24.99 16.03 -20.51
CA MET A 379 25.85 15.29 -21.45
C MET A 379 27.34 15.57 -21.18
N GLU A 380 27.72 16.80 -20.93
CA GLU A 380 29.09 17.20 -20.66
C GLU A 380 29.62 16.57 -19.35
N VAL A 381 28.86 16.70 -18.26
CA VAL A 381 29.28 16.12 -16.97
C VAL A 381 29.34 14.59 -17.05
N GLY A 382 28.38 13.93 -17.69
CA GLY A 382 28.37 12.47 -17.83
C GLY A 382 29.58 11.97 -18.62
N ALA A 383 29.89 12.61 -19.75
CA ALA A 383 31.05 12.26 -20.57
C ALA A 383 32.39 12.51 -19.83
N THR A 384 32.49 13.61 -19.07
CA THR A 384 33.67 13.95 -18.29
C THR A 384 33.88 12.96 -17.14
N SER A 385 32.83 12.64 -16.37
CA SER A 385 32.91 11.70 -15.26
C SER A 385 33.35 10.30 -15.71
N VAL A 386 32.75 9.78 -16.78
CA VAL A 386 33.16 8.46 -17.33
C VAL A 386 34.59 8.46 -17.83
N ARG A 387 35.10 9.57 -18.38
CA ARG A 387 36.46 9.67 -18.89
C ARG A 387 37.49 9.84 -17.78
N GLU A 388 37.19 10.62 -16.75
CA GLU A 388 38.20 11.11 -15.79
C GLU A 388 38.15 10.41 -14.44
N GLU A 389 37.01 9.76 -14.10
CA GLU A 389 36.83 9.10 -12.82
C GLU A 389 36.89 7.57 -12.96
N PRO A 390 37.96 6.92 -12.52
CA PRO A 390 38.12 5.45 -12.68
C PRO A 390 37.01 4.62 -12.01
N GLY A 391 36.35 5.17 -10.99
CA GLY A 391 35.27 4.53 -10.29
C GLY A 391 33.88 4.76 -10.90
N VAL A 392 33.75 5.62 -11.90
CA VAL A 392 32.51 5.85 -12.66
C VAL A 392 32.46 4.90 -13.85
N ILE A 393 31.63 3.87 -13.77
CA ILE A 393 31.50 2.85 -14.83
C ILE A 393 30.59 3.35 -15.94
N ALA A 394 29.46 3.99 -15.58
CA ALA A 394 28.53 4.57 -16.53
C ALA A 394 27.80 5.78 -15.93
N ILE A 395 27.66 6.84 -16.71
CA ILE A 395 26.67 7.89 -16.53
C ILE A 395 26.04 8.11 -17.91
N TYR A 396 24.78 7.68 -18.06
CA TYR A 396 24.09 7.66 -19.33
C TYR A 396 22.78 8.44 -19.27
N PRO A 397 22.80 9.75 -19.63
CA PRO A 397 21.61 10.57 -19.64
C PRO A 397 20.72 10.24 -20.85
N MET A 398 19.42 10.15 -20.61
CA MET A 398 18.36 9.85 -21.57
C MET A 398 17.19 10.81 -21.37
N ILE A 399 16.45 11.10 -22.46
CA ILE A 399 15.19 11.84 -22.41
C ILE A 399 14.03 10.93 -22.81
N GLN A 400 12.86 11.19 -22.29
CA GLN A 400 11.67 10.46 -22.73
C GLN A 400 11.21 10.97 -24.10
N GLN A 401 10.89 10.05 -25.02
CA GLN A 401 10.43 10.42 -26.37
C GLN A 401 9.16 11.27 -26.40
N ARG A 402 8.29 11.07 -25.40
CA ARG A 402 7.00 11.76 -25.30
C ARG A 402 7.09 13.13 -24.63
N ASP A 403 8.09 13.30 -23.79
CA ASP A 403 8.32 14.54 -23.04
C ASP A 403 9.82 14.72 -22.80
N SER A 404 10.42 15.62 -23.58
CA SER A 404 11.85 15.90 -23.51
C SER A 404 12.30 16.68 -22.28
N CYS A 405 11.37 17.12 -21.42
CA CYS A 405 11.65 17.68 -20.10
C CYS A 405 11.78 16.62 -19.01
N GLN A 406 11.47 15.36 -19.34
CA GLN A 406 11.68 14.21 -18.46
C GLN A 406 13.01 13.53 -18.78
N VAL A 407 13.99 13.70 -17.91
CA VAL A 407 15.34 13.13 -18.03
C VAL A 407 15.48 11.94 -17.09
N ARG A 408 16.17 10.90 -17.57
CA ARG A 408 16.56 9.73 -16.77
C ARG A 408 18.04 9.49 -16.97
N ILE A 409 18.81 9.41 -15.89
CA ILE A 409 20.25 9.14 -15.96
C ILE A 409 20.48 7.76 -15.31
N LEU A 410 21.00 6.82 -16.10
CA LEU A 410 21.52 5.58 -15.55
C LEU A 410 22.95 5.85 -15.05
N GLU A 411 23.17 5.60 -13.77
CA GLU A 411 24.45 5.79 -13.08
C GLU A 411 24.95 4.47 -12.51
N ILE A 412 26.20 4.13 -12.77
CA ILE A 412 26.85 2.92 -12.25
C ILE A 412 28.23 3.31 -11.74
N TYR A 413 28.45 3.06 -10.46
CA TYR A 413 29.72 3.31 -9.78
C TYR A 413 30.32 1.98 -9.31
N ALA A 414 31.65 1.88 -9.31
CA ALA A 414 32.37 0.68 -8.88
C ALA A 414 32.07 0.30 -7.42
N ASN A 415 31.79 1.28 -6.57
CA ASN A 415 31.41 1.12 -5.17
C ASN A 415 30.88 2.45 -4.61
N ASP A 416 30.44 2.44 -3.37
CA ASP A 416 29.97 3.63 -2.65
C ASP A 416 31.06 4.70 -2.46
N GLU A 417 32.32 4.32 -2.34
CA GLU A 417 33.45 5.26 -2.27
C GLU A 417 33.62 6.03 -3.58
N ALA A 418 33.50 5.35 -4.72
CA ALA A 418 33.54 5.97 -6.05
C ALA A 418 32.40 6.99 -6.24
N TYR A 419 31.20 6.66 -5.78
CA TYR A 419 30.08 7.59 -5.77
C TYR A 419 30.36 8.81 -4.88
N ARG A 420 30.86 8.63 -3.67
CA ARG A 420 31.21 9.75 -2.78
C ARG A 420 32.31 10.62 -3.39
N HIS A 421 33.29 10.00 -4.04
CA HIS A 421 34.32 10.74 -4.75
C HIS A 421 33.73 11.60 -5.88
N HIS A 422 32.87 10.99 -6.71
CA HIS A 422 32.17 11.70 -7.79
C HIS A 422 31.49 12.99 -7.31
N LEU A 423 30.79 12.94 -6.19
CA LEU A 423 30.09 14.11 -5.63
C LEU A 423 31.03 15.28 -5.24
N THR A 424 32.30 15.02 -5.10
CA THR A 424 33.32 16.02 -4.70
C THR A 424 34.14 16.55 -5.86
N THR A 425 33.94 16.01 -7.08
CA THR A 425 34.71 16.42 -8.26
C THR A 425 34.31 17.83 -8.73
N PRO A 426 35.28 18.62 -9.23
CA PRO A 426 35.01 19.99 -9.68
C PRO A 426 33.94 20.04 -10.77
N HIS A 427 33.97 19.13 -11.76
CA HIS A 427 32.98 19.08 -12.83
C HIS A 427 31.58 18.75 -12.36
N PHE A 428 31.42 17.81 -11.41
CA PHE A 428 30.12 17.53 -10.82
C PHE A 428 29.58 18.70 -9.99
N ILE A 429 30.42 19.33 -9.16
CA ILE A 429 30.02 20.50 -8.37
C ILE A 429 29.57 21.64 -9.29
N THR A 430 30.33 21.91 -10.37
CA THR A 430 29.97 22.92 -11.35
C THR A 430 28.64 22.62 -12.04
N TYR A 431 28.44 21.36 -12.48
CA TYR A 431 27.18 20.91 -13.03
C TYR A 431 26.01 21.09 -12.03
N LYS A 432 26.16 20.56 -10.82
CA LYS A 432 25.11 20.61 -9.80
C LYS A 432 24.70 22.05 -9.46
N GLN A 433 25.67 22.94 -9.26
CA GLN A 433 25.39 24.33 -8.93
C GLN A 433 24.82 25.10 -10.13
N GLY A 434 25.33 24.81 -11.32
CA GLY A 434 24.90 25.48 -12.56
C GLY A 434 23.50 25.08 -13.01
N THR A 435 23.04 23.88 -12.66
CA THR A 435 21.74 23.33 -13.13
C THR A 435 20.65 23.31 -12.07
N LEU A 436 20.94 23.61 -10.82
CA LEU A 436 19.97 23.50 -9.72
C LEU A 436 18.66 24.28 -9.98
N HIS A 437 18.76 25.48 -10.55
CA HIS A 437 17.61 26.33 -10.88
C HIS A 437 16.81 25.85 -12.10
N MET A 438 17.36 24.93 -12.87
CA MET A 438 16.74 24.34 -14.06
C MET A 438 15.88 23.12 -13.74
N VAL A 439 16.07 22.54 -12.54
CA VAL A 439 15.43 21.30 -12.11
C VAL A 439 14.15 21.61 -11.34
N LYS A 440 13.05 21.03 -11.77
CA LYS A 440 11.74 21.13 -11.13
C LYS A 440 11.53 20.03 -10.09
N SER A 441 12.02 18.82 -10.37
CA SER A 441 12.05 17.71 -9.43
C SER A 441 13.22 16.77 -9.73
N LEU A 442 13.76 16.16 -8.69
CA LEU A 442 14.81 15.14 -8.75
C LEU A 442 14.48 14.03 -7.77
N ASP A 443 14.46 12.79 -8.24
CA ASP A 443 14.42 11.58 -7.43
C ASP A 443 15.62 10.68 -7.77
N LEU A 444 16.27 10.12 -6.75
CA LEU A 444 17.41 9.23 -6.87
C LEU A 444 17.00 7.84 -6.49
N VAL A 445 16.80 6.95 -7.47
CA VAL A 445 16.29 5.60 -7.27
C VAL A 445 17.45 4.60 -7.29
N ASP A 446 17.83 4.06 -6.14
CA ASP A 446 18.84 3.01 -6.07
C ASP A 446 18.31 1.70 -6.64
N MET A 447 19.11 1.06 -7.49
CA MET A 447 18.74 -0.12 -8.24
C MET A 447 19.63 -1.31 -7.86
N ILE A 448 19.04 -2.50 -7.80
CA ILE A 448 19.80 -3.75 -7.62
C ILE A 448 19.90 -4.44 -8.99
N PRO A 449 21.11 -4.64 -9.53
CA PRO A 449 21.25 -5.34 -10.81
C PRO A 449 20.87 -6.81 -10.66
N MET A 450 19.87 -7.25 -11.41
CA MET A 450 19.40 -8.64 -11.39
C MET A 450 20.42 -9.64 -11.93
N ASN A 451 21.30 -9.21 -12.85
CA ASN A 451 22.35 -10.05 -13.41
C ASN A 451 23.62 -9.22 -13.64
N PRO A 452 24.41 -8.96 -12.59
CA PRO A 452 25.65 -8.20 -12.71
C PRO A 452 26.69 -8.87 -13.60
N ALA A 453 26.67 -10.19 -13.74
CA ALA A 453 27.58 -10.94 -14.62
C ALA A 453 27.33 -10.69 -16.11
N ALA A 454 26.15 -10.21 -16.50
CA ALA A 454 25.85 -9.88 -17.90
C ALA A 454 26.41 -8.51 -18.33
N MET A 455 26.75 -7.63 -17.38
CA MET A 455 27.19 -6.28 -17.68
C MET A 455 28.43 -6.19 -18.56
N PRO A 456 29.51 -6.95 -18.32
CA PRO A 456 30.68 -6.96 -19.21
C PRO A 456 30.33 -7.35 -20.64
N ALA A 457 29.43 -8.29 -20.83
CA ALA A 457 29.01 -8.72 -22.18
C ALA A 457 28.19 -7.64 -22.89
N ILE A 458 27.38 -6.84 -22.18
CA ILE A 458 26.64 -5.71 -22.76
C ILE A 458 27.62 -4.65 -23.26
N PHE A 459 28.62 -4.27 -22.48
CA PHE A 459 29.61 -3.29 -22.87
C PHE A 459 30.55 -3.76 -24.00
N LEU A 460 30.87 -5.06 -24.03
CA LEU A 460 31.64 -5.65 -25.15
C LEU A 460 30.87 -5.54 -26.47
N LYS A 461 29.57 -5.81 -26.50
CA LYS A 461 28.73 -5.63 -27.70
C LYS A 461 28.69 -4.18 -28.18
N MET A 462 28.75 -3.21 -27.28
CA MET A 462 28.78 -1.79 -27.63
C MET A 462 30.13 -1.36 -28.26
N LYS A 463 31.25 -2.04 -27.95
CA LYS A 463 32.57 -1.76 -28.53
C LYS A 463 32.72 -2.27 -29.97
N GLY A 464 31.74 -3.08 -30.47
CA GLY A 464 31.78 -3.65 -31.80
C GLY A 464 33.01 -4.51 -32.01
N ASP A 465 32.92 -5.79 -31.74
CA ASP A 465 33.89 -6.74 -32.29
C ASP A 465 33.81 -6.69 -33.80
N LYS A 466 34.83 -6.10 -34.44
CA LYS A 466 35.14 -6.31 -35.84
C LYS A 466 35.97 -7.57 -35.97
#